data_e96baed429fdc214eb0f1a193c9bd9a4
#
_entry.id   e96baed429fdc214eb0f1a193c9bd9a4
#
_cell.length_a   1.000
_cell.length_b   1.000
_cell.length_c   1.000
_cell.angle_alpha   90.00
_cell.angle_beta   90.00
_cell.angle_gamma   90.00
#
_symmetry.space_group_name_H-M   'P 1'
#
loop_
_entity.id
_entity.type
_entity.pdbx_description
1 polymer ?
#
loop_
_entity_poly.entity_id
_entity_poly.type
_entity_poly.pdbx_seq_one_letter_code
_entity_poly.pdbx_strand_id
1 'polypeptide(L)'
;MEEPVSEENGQRIQRALNEAKKSELAERYGAHFSESSPGLPPDIESRWLENIEEFERQFENAQPCSVRKLLGFPEFKPLDQIPQEQLEHELDKAVDLLARYSVVVDCLAVVPSEDLYRFITIELLDQEVDNVRIEGWNSHFIYEDFHPNDEYDAKSMAEDFLWDLFERNEEEVLNNFSEVEICDPTGRPIGRDAMRDIIRSFYATYAVFTAHEFQCDGYKLEGQYSTVTGHVCWAGLRGPSMEAASHEGRGTFKMKESPHGGFDIVQAIIPGFDQGVRRSPIP
;
A
#
# COMPACT_ATOMS: atom_id res chain seq x y z
N MET A 1 5.28 -46.83 -38.14
CA MET A 1 5.89 -46.81 -36.78
C MET A 1 6.39 -45.38 -36.57
N GLU A 2 5.63 -44.60 -35.83
CA GLU A 2 6.08 -43.27 -35.43
C GLU A 2 7.05 -43.47 -34.28
N GLU A 3 8.27 -42.95 -34.43
CA GLU A 3 9.22 -42.90 -33.31
C GLU A 3 8.68 -42.06 -32.17
N PRO A 4 8.76 -42.50 -30.92
CA PRO A 4 8.34 -41.68 -29.79
C PRO A 4 9.17 -40.39 -29.76
N VAL A 5 8.52 -39.27 -29.85
CA VAL A 5 9.15 -37.94 -29.65
C VAL A 5 9.85 -38.00 -28.29
N SER A 6 11.16 -37.83 -28.26
CA SER A 6 11.89 -37.84 -26.99
C SER A 6 11.34 -36.71 -26.12
N GLU A 7 11.27 -36.91 -24.80
CA GLU A 7 10.75 -35.94 -23.81
C GLU A 7 11.42 -34.57 -23.98
N GLU A 8 12.69 -34.56 -24.34
CA GLU A 8 13.52 -33.39 -24.62
C GLU A 8 13.05 -32.63 -25.89
N ASN A 9 12.64 -33.33 -26.93
CA ASN A 9 12.05 -32.74 -28.13
C ASN A 9 10.65 -32.12 -27.83
N GLY A 10 9.85 -32.77 -26.98
CA GLY A 10 8.56 -32.26 -26.54
C GLY A 10 8.70 -30.91 -25.79
N GLN A 11 9.63 -30.84 -24.84
CA GLN A 11 9.92 -29.61 -24.10
C GLN A 11 10.44 -28.48 -25.00
N ARG A 12 11.24 -28.80 -25.99
CA ARG A 12 11.78 -27.81 -26.94
C ARG A 12 10.68 -27.24 -27.84
N ILE A 13 9.75 -28.07 -28.28
CA ILE A 13 8.60 -27.65 -29.07
C ILE A 13 7.70 -26.73 -28.17
N GLN A 14 7.43 -27.14 -26.93
CA GLN A 14 6.60 -26.34 -26.02
C GLN A 14 7.20 -24.97 -25.75
N ARG A 15 8.52 -24.87 -25.54
CA ARG A 15 9.20 -23.56 -25.40
C ARG A 15 9.02 -22.68 -26.64
N ALA A 16 9.15 -23.23 -27.84
CA ALA A 16 8.93 -22.46 -29.06
C ALA A 16 7.49 -21.97 -29.21
N LEU A 17 6.51 -22.79 -28.81
CA LEU A 17 5.11 -22.38 -28.76
C LEU A 17 4.84 -21.27 -27.73
N ASN A 18 5.45 -21.38 -26.55
CA ASN A 18 5.35 -20.36 -25.52
C ASN A 18 5.94 -19.01 -25.97
N GLU A 19 7.10 -19.00 -26.64
CA GLU A 19 7.69 -17.78 -27.20
C GLU A 19 6.81 -17.16 -28.30
N ALA A 20 6.21 -17.97 -29.16
CA ALA A 20 5.25 -17.48 -30.15
C ALA A 20 4.01 -16.87 -29.47
N LYS A 21 3.52 -17.51 -28.40
CA LYS A 21 2.38 -17.01 -27.61
C LYS A 21 2.69 -15.70 -26.89
N LYS A 22 3.87 -15.58 -26.30
CA LYS A 22 4.33 -14.31 -25.70
C LYS A 22 4.33 -13.17 -26.73
N SER A 23 4.85 -13.45 -27.93
CA SER A 23 4.87 -12.47 -29.01
C SER A 23 3.47 -12.06 -29.45
N GLU A 24 2.52 -13.00 -29.54
CA GLU A 24 1.11 -12.73 -29.84
C GLU A 24 0.44 -11.87 -28.76
N LEU A 25 0.66 -12.20 -27.47
CA LEU A 25 0.11 -11.44 -26.34
C LEU A 25 0.71 -10.04 -26.26
N ALA A 26 2.00 -9.89 -26.54
CA ALA A 26 2.67 -8.59 -26.61
C ALA A 26 2.10 -7.71 -27.75
N GLU A 27 1.88 -8.28 -28.93
CA GLU A 27 1.34 -7.56 -30.07
C GLU A 27 -0.13 -7.17 -29.87
N ARG A 28 -0.93 -8.07 -29.34
CA ARG A 28 -2.38 -7.88 -29.21
C ARG A 28 -2.75 -7.04 -27.99
N TYR A 29 -2.12 -7.27 -26.85
CA TYR A 29 -2.52 -6.70 -25.57
C TYR A 29 -1.46 -5.80 -24.93
N GLY A 30 -0.28 -5.65 -25.56
CA GLY A 30 0.82 -4.84 -25.00
C GLY A 30 1.50 -5.51 -23.81
N ALA A 31 1.36 -6.84 -23.64
CA ALA A 31 1.97 -7.55 -22.53
C ALA A 31 3.50 -7.49 -22.57
N HIS A 32 4.13 -7.24 -21.44
CA HIS A 32 5.58 -7.24 -21.29
C HIS A 32 6.07 -8.44 -20.50
N PHE A 33 6.95 -9.24 -21.07
CA PHE A 33 7.56 -10.40 -20.45
C PHE A 33 9.01 -10.10 -20.10
N SER A 34 9.39 -10.10 -18.80
CA SER A 34 10.77 -9.88 -18.42
C SER A 34 11.59 -11.17 -18.53
N GLU A 35 12.82 -11.06 -19.06
CA GLU A 35 13.76 -12.19 -19.18
C GLU A 35 14.44 -12.59 -17.85
N SER A 36 14.18 -11.86 -16.76
CA SER A 36 14.93 -11.95 -15.49
C SER A 36 14.47 -13.04 -14.53
N SER A 37 13.43 -13.82 -14.85
CA SER A 37 13.00 -14.95 -14.02
C SER A 37 13.67 -16.25 -14.47
N PRO A 38 14.16 -17.11 -13.55
CA PRO A 38 14.54 -18.46 -13.92
C PRO A 38 13.33 -19.11 -14.59
N GLY A 39 13.49 -19.54 -15.85
CA GLY A 39 12.37 -19.96 -16.70
C GLY A 39 11.51 -21.02 -16.02
N LEU A 40 10.20 -20.82 -16.06
CA LEU A 40 9.23 -21.81 -15.62
C LEU A 40 9.38 -23.10 -16.45
N PRO A 41 9.04 -24.27 -15.91
CA PRO A 41 8.85 -25.46 -16.73
C PRO A 41 7.89 -25.16 -17.89
N PRO A 42 8.18 -25.62 -19.12
CA PRO A 42 7.44 -25.21 -20.31
C PRO A 42 5.93 -25.46 -20.27
N ASP A 43 5.50 -26.49 -19.57
CA ASP A 43 4.09 -26.84 -19.36
C ASP A 43 3.40 -25.89 -18.36
N ILE A 44 4.10 -25.45 -17.34
CA ILE A 44 3.62 -24.45 -16.38
C ILE A 44 3.51 -23.08 -17.04
N GLU A 45 4.54 -22.71 -17.81
CA GLU A 45 4.55 -21.47 -18.57
C GLU A 45 3.40 -21.43 -19.59
N SER A 46 3.12 -22.53 -20.29
CA SER A 46 1.98 -22.61 -21.22
C SER A 46 0.66 -22.31 -20.55
N ARG A 47 0.37 -22.95 -19.40
CA ARG A 47 -0.86 -22.70 -18.63
C ARG A 47 -0.94 -21.25 -18.15
N TRP A 48 0.18 -20.68 -17.73
CA TRP A 48 0.23 -19.28 -17.31
C TRP A 48 -0.11 -18.33 -18.47
N LEU A 49 0.45 -18.57 -19.67
CA LEU A 49 0.15 -17.79 -20.87
C LEU A 49 -1.31 -17.97 -21.33
N GLU A 50 -1.88 -19.16 -21.20
CA GLU A 50 -3.30 -19.42 -21.46
C GLU A 50 -4.20 -18.64 -20.50
N ASN A 51 -3.83 -18.57 -19.21
CA ASN A 51 -4.55 -17.77 -18.21
C ASN A 51 -4.48 -16.28 -18.51
N ILE A 52 -3.32 -15.77 -18.94
CA ILE A 52 -3.19 -14.36 -19.36
C ILE A 52 -4.08 -14.06 -20.55
N GLU A 53 -4.07 -14.92 -21.58
CA GLU A 53 -4.92 -14.73 -22.77
C GLU A 53 -6.41 -14.72 -22.41
N GLU A 54 -6.85 -15.65 -21.57
CA GLU A 54 -8.22 -15.71 -21.12
C GLU A 54 -8.62 -14.47 -20.31
N PHE A 55 -7.72 -13.99 -19.44
CA PHE A 55 -7.87 -12.76 -18.69
C PHE A 55 -8.07 -11.56 -19.62
N GLU A 56 -7.14 -11.34 -20.55
CA GLU A 56 -7.19 -10.22 -21.48
C GLU A 56 -8.44 -10.28 -22.38
N ARG A 57 -8.80 -11.48 -22.84
CA ARG A 57 -10.01 -11.69 -23.66
C ARG A 57 -11.30 -11.35 -22.91
N GLN A 58 -11.36 -11.65 -21.60
CA GLN A 58 -12.52 -11.30 -20.78
C GLN A 58 -12.60 -9.80 -20.57
N PHE A 59 -11.46 -9.13 -20.32
CA PHE A 59 -11.42 -7.67 -20.19
C PHE A 59 -11.75 -6.95 -21.51
N GLU A 60 -11.26 -7.44 -22.65
CA GLU A 60 -11.59 -6.88 -23.97
C GLU A 60 -13.10 -6.86 -24.24
N ASN A 61 -13.83 -7.82 -23.67
CA ASN A 61 -15.28 -7.96 -23.79
C ASN A 61 -16.05 -7.52 -22.54
N ALA A 62 -15.35 -6.97 -21.54
CA ALA A 62 -15.97 -6.54 -20.30
C ALA A 62 -17.04 -5.48 -20.54
N GLN A 63 -18.13 -5.61 -19.82
CA GLN A 63 -19.22 -4.61 -19.81
C GLN A 63 -19.33 -4.11 -18.39
N PRO A 64 -19.16 -2.81 -18.13
CA PRO A 64 -19.37 -2.26 -16.82
C PRO A 64 -20.80 -2.49 -16.35
N CYS A 65 -20.96 -2.85 -15.11
CA CYS A 65 -22.26 -2.96 -14.46
C CYS A 65 -22.16 -2.58 -12.99
N SER A 66 -23.28 -2.15 -12.40
CA SER A 66 -23.27 -1.88 -10.96
C SER A 66 -23.07 -3.16 -10.15
N VAL A 67 -22.45 -3.05 -8.98
CA VAL A 67 -22.33 -4.15 -8.01
C VAL A 67 -23.72 -4.73 -7.72
N ARG A 68 -24.75 -3.90 -7.57
CA ARG A 68 -26.16 -4.33 -7.42
C ARG A 68 -26.61 -5.30 -8.51
N LYS A 69 -26.32 -4.98 -9.78
CA LYS A 69 -26.66 -5.83 -10.93
C LYS A 69 -25.82 -7.11 -10.93
N LEU A 70 -24.53 -7.00 -10.61
CA LEU A 70 -23.62 -8.15 -10.50
C LEU A 70 -24.13 -9.17 -9.48
N LEU A 71 -24.61 -8.69 -8.32
CA LEU A 71 -25.16 -9.52 -7.24
C LEU A 71 -26.58 -10.03 -7.49
N GLY A 72 -27.23 -9.67 -8.62
CA GLY A 72 -28.59 -10.10 -8.96
C GLY A 72 -29.68 -9.35 -8.22
N PHE A 73 -29.46 -8.06 -7.90
CA PHE A 73 -30.41 -7.18 -7.23
C PHE A 73 -30.80 -7.67 -5.81
N PRO A 74 -29.86 -7.83 -4.91
CA PRO A 74 -30.15 -8.31 -3.56
C PRO A 74 -31.01 -7.30 -2.79
N GLU A 75 -31.85 -7.83 -1.90
CA GLU A 75 -32.59 -7.04 -0.93
C GLU A 75 -31.94 -7.20 0.44
N PHE A 76 -31.52 -6.07 1.02
CA PHE A 76 -30.96 -6.01 2.38
C PHE A 76 -31.97 -5.37 3.32
N LYS A 77 -31.95 -5.76 4.59
CA LYS A 77 -32.75 -5.13 5.62
C LYS A 77 -32.28 -3.68 5.83
N PRO A 78 -33.18 -2.70 5.90
CA PRO A 78 -32.82 -1.37 6.35
C PRO A 78 -32.21 -1.41 7.75
N LEU A 79 -31.17 -0.59 7.98
CA LEU A 79 -30.42 -0.57 9.23
C LEU A 79 -31.30 -0.28 10.46
N ASP A 80 -32.29 0.60 10.33
CA ASP A 80 -33.28 0.93 11.37
C ASP A 80 -34.23 -0.23 11.74
N GLN A 81 -34.25 -1.29 10.95
CA GLN A 81 -35.04 -2.51 11.20
C GLN A 81 -34.19 -3.67 11.75
N ILE A 82 -32.88 -3.47 11.95
CA ILE A 82 -31.97 -4.49 12.45
C ILE A 82 -31.73 -4.24 13.95
N PRO A 83 -32.14 -5.16 14.86
CA PRO A 83 -31.72 -5.11 16.24
C PRO A 83 -30.19 -5.15 16.36
N GLN A 84 -29.62 -4.38 17.30
CA GLN A 84 -28.17 -4.27 17.49
C GLN A 84 -27.48 -5.64 17.66
N GLU A 85 -28.12 -6.57 18.35
CA GLU A 85 -27.61 -7.92 18.54
C GLU A 85 -27.61 -8.81 17.29
N GLN A 86 -28.24 -8.36 16.20
CA GLN A 86 -28.31 -9.05 14.91
C GLN A 86 -27.45 -8.39 13.84
N LEU A 87 -26.91 -7.22 14.11
CA LEU A 87 -26.18 -6.42 13.12
C LEU A 87 -24.98 -7.17 12.54
N GLU A 88 -24.15 -7.77 13.39
CA GLU A 88 -23.00 -8.58 12.94
C GLU A 88 -23.43 -9.72 12.02
N HIS A 89 -24.50 -10.41 12.37
CA HIS A 89 -25.01 -11.51 11.56
C HIS A 89 -25.55 -11.04 10.17
N GLU A 90 -26.20 -9.89 10.11
CA GLU A 90 -26.67 -9.35 8.84
C GLU A 90 -25.49 -8.79 8.02
N LEU A 91 -24.46 -8.24 8.67
CA LEU A 91 -23.20 -7.86 8.03
C LEU A 91 -22.48 -9.08 7.45
N ASP A 92 -22.32 -10.15 8.20
CA ASP A 92 -21.71 -11.41 7.72
C ASP A 92 -22.41 -11.93 6.47
N LYS A 93 -23.75 -11.88 6.43
CA LYS A 93 -24.52 -12.30 5.25
C LYS A 93 -24.25 -11.41 4.03
N ALA A 94 -24.09 -10.11 4.24
CA ALA A 94 -23.79 -9.19 3.17
C ALA A 94 -22.38 -9.45 2.62
N VAL A 95 -21.40 -9.63 3.48
CA VAL A 95 -20.00 -9.98 3.12
C VAL A 95 -19.96 -11.35 2.40
N ASP A 96 -20.64 -12.36 2.92
CA ASP A 96 -20.72 -13.68 2.28
C ASP A 96 -21.34 -13.60 0.88
N LEU A 97 -22.33 -12.72 0.69
CA LEU A 97 -22.93 -12.52 -0.62
C LEU A 97 -21.93 -11.89 -1.59
N LEU A 98 -21.22 -10.83 -1.17
CA LEU A 98 -20.17 -10.20 -1.97
C LEU A 98 -19.10 -11.23 -2.38
N ALA A 99 -18.60 -12.02 -1.43
CA ALA A 99 -17.58 -13.03 -1.66
C ALA A 99 -17.97 -14.08 -2.72
N ARG A 100 -19.25 -14.49 -2.78
CA ARG A 100 -19.77 -15.41 -3.83
C ARG A 100 -19.68 -14.84 -5.24
N TYR A 101 -19.59 -13.54 -5.36
CA TYR A 101 -19.48 -12.82 -6.63
C TYR A 101 -18.08 -12.23 -6.84
N SER A 102 -17.09 -12.68 -6.05
CA SER A 102 -15.71 -12.19 -6.11
C SER A 102 -15.58 -10.67 -5.91
N VAL A 103 -16.43 -10.12 -5.04
CA VAL A 103 -16.33 -8.74 -4.58
C VAL A 103 -15.85 -8.78 -3.12
N VAL A 104 -14.81 -8.02 -2.82
CA VAL A 104 -14.20 -7.93 -1.50
C VAL A 104 -14.20 -6.48 -1.04
N VAL A 105 -14.51 -6.25 0.22
CA VAL A 105 -14.35 -4.96 0.88
C VAL A 105 -13.27 -5.12 1.93
N ASP A 106 -12.22 -4.32 1.79
CA ASP A 106 -11.12 -4.21 2.74
C ASP A 106 -11.29 -2.92 3.54
N CYS A 107 -10.94 -2.96 4.81
CA CYS A 107 -10.87 -1.79 5.69
C CYS A 107 -9.44 -1.65 6.20
N LEU A 108 -8.83 -0.49 6.04
CA LEU A 108 -7.48 -0.20 6.53
C LEU A 108 -7.48 0.08 8.04
N ALA A 109 -8.59 0.58 8.56
CA ALA A 109 -8.80 0.84 9.97
C ALA A 109 -9.98 0.04 10.52
N VAL A 110 -10.19 0.07 11.84
CA VAL A 110 -11.37 -0.53 12.47
C VAL A 110 -12.59 0.34 12.15
N VAL A 111 -13.51 -0.21 11.37
CA VAL A 111 -14.77 0.43 10.99
C VAL A 111 -15.90 -0.13 11.84
N PRO A 112 -16.78 0.71 12.44
CA PRO A 112 -17.98 0.22 13.13
C PRO A 112 -18.86 -0.61 12.19
N SER A 113 -19.39 -1.73 12.68
CA SER A 113 -20.22 -2.66 11.88
C SER A 113 -21.45 -1.99 11.25
N GLU A 114 -21.98 -0.96 11.92
CA GLU A 114 -23.09 -0.14 11.40
C GLU A 114 -22.70 0.64 10.14
N ASP A 115 -21.53 1.26 10.16
CA ASP A 115 -21.02 2.05 9.04
C ASP A 115 -20.63 1.14 7.87
N LEU A 116 -19.97 0.02 8.15
CA LEU A 116 -19.61 -0.97 7.15
C LEU A 116 -20.85 -1.62 6.51
N TYR A 117 -21.89 -1.94 7.31
CA TYR A 117 -23.14 -2.45 6.76
C TYR A 117 -23.83 -1.44 5.86
N ARG A 118 -23.87 -0.16 6.27
CA ARG A 118 -24.42 0.93 5.46
C ARG A 118 -23.67 1.10 4.16
N PHE A 119 -22.34 1.12 4.21
CA PHE A 119 -21.49 1.19 3.02
C PHE A 119 -21.81 0.05 2.05
N ILE A 120 -21.76 -1.21 2.50
CA ILE A 120 -21.98 -2.39 1.65
C ILE A 120 -23.37 -2.38 1.03
N THR A 121 -24.42 -2.07 1.80
CA THR A 121 -25.81 -2.26 1.37
C THR A 121 -26.40 -1.07 0.64
N ILE A 122 -25.76 0.09 0.69
CA ILE A 122 -26.25 1.34 0.06
C ILE A 122 -25.23 1.85 -0.97
N GLU A 123 -24.02 2.21 -0.54
CA GLU A 123 -23.07 2.97 -1.35
C GLU A 123 -22.33 2.08 -2.35
N LEU A 124 -21.82 0.93 -1.89
CA LEU A 124 -21.09 -0.02 -2.72
C LEU A 124 -21.96 -0.59 -3.84
N LEU A 125 -23.25 -0.81 -3.59
CA LEU A 125 -24.15 -1.39 -4.58
C LEU A 125 -24.28 -0.56 -5.86
N ASP A 126 -24.07 0.74 -5.77
CA ASP A 126 -24.19 1.66 -6.90
C ASP A 126 -22.83 1.89 -7.60
N GLN A 127 -21.73 1.30 -7.09
CA GLN A 127 -20.43 1.35 -7.75
C GLN A 127 -20.40 0.48 -9.00
N GLU A 128 -19.64 0.92 -10.00
CA GLU A 128 -19.46 0.19 -11.24
C GLU A 128 -18.27 -0.76 -11.17
N VAL A 129 -18.45 -1.96 -11.70
CA VAL A 129 -17.40 -2.99 -11.84
C VAL A 129 -17.49 -3.58 -13.25
N ASP A 130 -16.39 -4.06 -13.74
CA ASP A 130 -16.38 -4.87 -14.95
C ASP A 130 -16.99 -6.25 -14.66
N ASN A 131 -17.95 -6.66 -15.48
CA ASN A 131 -18.58 -7.98 -15.37
C ASN A 131 -17.63 -9.07 -15.93
N VAL A 132 -16.50 -9.23 -15.28
CA VAL A 132 -15.46 -10.22 -15.59
C VAL A 132 -15.47 -11.27 -14.49
N ARG A 133 -15.38 -12.54 -14.87
CA ARG A 133 -15.31 -13.66 -13.91
C ARG A 133 -14.13 -14.55 -14.25
N ILE A 134 -13.03 -14.30 -13.59
CA ILE A 134 -11.80 -15.07 -13.70
C ILE A 134 -11.58 -15.79 -12.36
N GLU A 135 -11.28 -17.07 -12.41
CA GLU A 135 -11.00 -17.86 -11.22
C GLU A 135 -9.81 -17.27 -10.45
N GLY A 136 -10.00 -16.98 -9.16
CA GLY A 136 -8.99 -16.36 -8.30
C GLY A 136 -8.88 -14.84 -8.41
N TRP A 137 -9.70 -14.19 -9.25
CA TRP A 137 -9.78 -12.74 -9.32
C TRP A 137 -10.90 -12.20 -8.46
N ASN A 138 -10.64 -11.11 -7.73
CA ASN A 138 -11.63 -10.39 -6.95
C ASN A 138 -11.63 -8.90 -7.32
N SER A 139 -12.80 -8.29 -7.35
CA SER A 139 -12.95 -6.84 -7.36
C SER A 139 -12.81 -6.34 -5.94
N HIS A 140 -11.77 -5.58 -5.65
CA HIS A 140 -11.49 -5.04 -4.32
C HIS A 140 -11.99 -3.60 -4.22
N PHE A 141 -12.65 -3.31 -3.11
CA PHE A 141 -13.03 -1.97 -2.70
C PHE A 141 -12.41 -1.71 -1.33
N ILE A 142 -11.74 -0.60 -1.18
CA ILE A 142 -11.20 -0.15 0.09
C ILE A 142 -12.20 0.84 0.69
N TYR A 143 -12.66 0.59 1.91
CA TYR A 143 -13.67 1.44 2.57
C TYR A 143 -13.19 2.90 2.66
N GLU A 144 -11.93 3.12 2.94
CA GLU A 144 -11.32 4.43 3.11
C GLU A 144 -11.22 5.23 1.80
N ASP A 145 -11.27 4.60 0.63
CA ASP A 145 -11.37 5.32 -0.65
C ASP A 145 -12.69 6.11 -0.77
N PHE A 146 -13.72 5.68 -0.06
CA PHE A 146 -15.05 6.31 0.00
C PHE A 146 -15.24 7.15 1.26
N HIS A 147 -14.60 6.77 2.34
CA HIS A 147 -14.68 7.37 3.66
C HIS A 147 -13.27 7.62 4.21
N PRO A 148 -12.54 8.63 3.70
CA PRO A 148 -11.18 8.92 4.11
C PRO A 148 -11.03 9.04 5.63
N ASN A 149 -9.96 8.45 6.17
CA ASN A 149 -9.65 8.46 7.59
C ASN A 149 -8.33 9.18 7.83
N ASP A 150 -8.39 10.50 7.88
CA ASP A 150 -7.22 11.38 8.05
C ASP A 150 -6.37 11.01 9.27
N GLU A 151 -6.98 10.51 10.35
CA GLU A 151 -6.24 10.09 11.54
C GLU A 151 -5.42 8.83 11.27
N TYR A 152 -6.02 7.85 10.60
CA TYR A 152 -5.33 6.63 10.21
C TYR A 152 -4.19 6.94 9.23
N ASP A 153 -4.46 7.70 8.17
CA ASP A 153 -3.49 8.05 7.13
C ASP A 153 -2.29 8.80 7.70
N ALA A 154 -2.54 9.78 8.60
CA ALA A 154 -1.47 10.53 9.24
C ALA A 154 -0.63 9.65 10.19
N LYS A 155 -1.25 8.72 10.92
CA LYS A 155 -0.53 7.78 11.79
C LYS A 155 0.32 6.81 10.98
N SER A 156 -0.23 6.23 9.92
CA SER A 156 0.49 5.33 9.00
C SER A 156 1.68 6.04 8.37
N MET A 157 1.51 7.28 7.89
CA MET A 157 2.60 8.08 7.34
C MET A 157 3.74 8.29 8.35
N ALA A 158 3.44 8.50 9.64
CA ALA A 158 4.47 8.64 10.68
C ALA A 158 5.22 7.31 10.91
N GLU A 159 4.51 6.19 10.88
CA GLU A 159 5.08 4.85 11.05
C GLU A 159 5.96 4.46 9.85
N ASP A 160 5.48 4.67 8.63
CA ASP A 160 6.20 4.41 7.39
C ASP A 160 7.47 5.24 7.29
N PHE A 161 7.38 6.53 7.65
CA PHE A 161 8.56 7.40 7.71
C PHE A 161 9.63 6.88 8.69
N LEU A 162 9.22 6.44 9.88
CA LEU A 162 10.16 5.88 10.86
C LEU A 162 10.75 4.56 10.38
N TRP A 163 9.94 3.71 9.76
CA TRP A 163 10.40 2.48 9.15
C TRP A 163 11.47 2.76 8.10
N ASP A 164 11.20 3.62 7.13
CA ASP A 164 12.15 3.98 6.08
C ASP A 164 13.42 4.61 6.64
N LEU A 165 13.29 5.49 7.65
CA LEU A 165 14.42 6.13 8.30
C LEU A 165 15.36 5.10 8.94
N PHE A 166 14.83 4.12 9.65
CA PHE A 166 15.64 3.12 10.34
C PHE A 166 16.11 1.98 9.45
N GLU A 167 15.39 1.69 8.35
CA GLU A 167 15.85 0.79 7.27
C GLU A 167 16.85 1.47 6.33
N ARG A 168 17.12 2.77 6.50
CA ARG A 168 18.05 3.58 5.71
C ARG A 168 17.65 3.76 4.24
N ASN A 169 16.36 3.79 3.97
CA ASN A 169 15.79 4.04 2.66
C ASN A 169 15.77 5.55 2.34
N GLU A 170 16.94 6.16 2.08
CA GLU A 170 17.12 7.62 1.95
C GLU A 170 16.11 8.27 1.00
N GLU A 171 15.87 7.66 -0.16
CA GLU A 171 14.94 8.23 -1.14
C GLU A 171 13.49 8.16 -0.67
N GLU A 172 13.07 7.08 -0.02
CA GLU A 172 11.72 6.95 0.52
C GLU A 172 11.50 7.92 1.69
N VAL A 173 12.46 8.04 2.60
CA VAL A 173 12.42 9.08 3.66
C VAL A 173 12.23 10.47 3.07
N LEU A 174 12.92 10.80 1.97
CA LEU A 174 12.76 12.07 1.31
C LEU A 174 11.42 12.21 0.58
N ASN A 175 10.89 11.12 0.01
CA ASN A 175 9.61 11.12 -0.68
C ASN A 175 8.44 11.32 0.29
N ASN A 176 8.60 10.97 1.55
CA ASN A 176 7.61 11.23 2.61
C ASN A 176 7.52 12.74 2.98
N PHE A 177 8.53 13.56 2.62
CA PHE A 177 8.47 15.00 2.86
C PHE A 177 7.75 15.75 1.74
N SER A 178 7.03 16.79 2.13
CA SER A 178 6.38 17.72 1.20
C SER A 178 7.38 18.33 0.21
N GLU A 179 6.97 18.46 -1.06
CA GLU A 179 7.81 19.10 -2.08
C GLU A 179 7.95 20.63 -1.90
N VAL A 180 6.97 21.24 -1.23
CA VAL A 180 6.86 22.71 -1.16
C VAL A 180 7.16 23.30 0.20
N GLU A 181 7.07 22.50 1.26
CA GLU A 181 7.22 22.99 2.63
C GLU A 181 7.93 21.95 3.50
N ILE A 182 9.22 22.16 3.74
CA ILE A 182 10.02 21.31 4.64
C ILE A 182 10.63 22.17 5.72
N CYS A 183 10.51 21.71 6.97
CA CYS A 183 11.18 22.33 8.11
C CYS A 183 12.16 21.34 8.75
N ASP A 184 13.30 21.89 9.21
CA ASP A 184 14.22 21.11 10.05
C ASP A 184 13.58 20.79 11.43
N PRO A 185 14.18 19.91 12.26
CA PRO A 185 13.63 19.59 13.58
C PRO A 185 13.44 20.80 14.52
N THR A 186 14.07 21.94 14.24
CA THR A 186 13.90 23.19 15.03
C THR A 186 12.75 24.06 14.52
N GLY A 187 12.07 23.66 13.42
CA GLY A 187 10.97 24.39 12.79
C GLY A 187 11.43 25.45 11.77
N ARG A 188 12.71 25.49 11.41
CA ARG A 188 13.21 26.41 10.39
C ARG A 188 12.93 25.86 8.99
N PRO A 189 12.35 26.64 8.09
CA PRO A 189 12.16 26.22 6.69
C PRO A 189 13.49 25.92 6.01
N ILE A 190 13.55 24.78 5.31
CA ILE A 190 14.72 24.31 4.55
C ILE A 190 14.28 23.73 3.20
N GLY A 191 15.23 23.57 2.27
CA GLY A 191 14.97 22.86 1.01
C GLY A 191 15.23 21.35 1.13
N ARG A 192 14.76 20.61 0.14
CA ARG A 192 14.89 19.14 0.03
C ARG A 192 16.36 18.68 0.13
N ASP A 193 17.30 19.41 -0.52
CA ASP A 193 18.72 19.07 -0.45
C ASP A 193 19.28 19.21 0.97
N ALA A 194 18.87 20.25 1.71
CA ALA A 194 19.28 20.42 3.10
C ALA A 194 18.70 19.31 4.01
N MET A 195 17.48 18.85 3.77
CA MET A 195 16.91 17.70 4.47
C MET A 195 17.68 16.42 4.13
N ARG A 196 18.04 16.21 2.87
CA ARG A 196 18.90 15.10 2.45
C ARG A 196 20.23 15.09 3.19
N ASP A 197 20.86 16.25 3.37
CA ASP A 197 22.11 16.36 4.11
C ASP A 197 21.93 16.03 5.60
N ILE A 198 20.79 16.38 6.20
CA ILE A 198 20.45 16.00 7.58
C ILE A 198 20.33 14.48 7.70
N ILE A 199 19.59 13.84 6.81
CA ILE A 199 19.39 12.38 6.79
C ILE A 199 20.74 11.67 6.59
N ARG A 200 21.57 12.11 5.65
CA ARG A 200 22.91 11.55 5.42
C ARG A 200 23.83 11.71 6.61
N SER A 201 23.77 12.85 7.29
CA SER A 201 24.54 13.10 8.52
C SER A 201 24.10 12.16 9.65
N PHE A 202 22.79 11.92 9.77
CA PHE A 202 22.24 10.93 10.70
C PHE A 202 22.75 9.53 10.38
N TYR A 203 22.70 9.10 9.13
CA TYR A 203 23.22 7.81 8.67
C TYR A 203 24.74 7.68 8.80
N ALA A 204 25.48 8.77 8.66
CA ALA A 204 26.93 8.77 8.90
C ALA A 204 27.28 8.61 10.38
N THR A 205 26.39 9.05 11.29
CA THR A 205 26.58 8.92 12.73
C THR A 205 26.33 7.49 13.22
N TYR A 206 25.37 6.79 12.64
CA TYR A 206 24.96 5.45 13.05
C TYR A 206 25.21 4.43 11.91
N ALA A 207 26.07 3.44 12.16
CA ALA A 207 26.37 2.42 11.16
C ALA A 207 25.22 1.43 10.96
N VAL A 208 24.51 1.11 12.04
CA VAL A 208 23.39 0.14 12.06
C VAL A 208 22.33 0.62 13.04
N PHE A 209 21.08 0.46 12.69
CA PHE A 209 19.94 0.52 13.61
C PHE A 209 19.55 -0.91 13.97
N THR A 210 19.32 -1.19 15.26
CA THR A 210 19.09 -2.57 15.76
C THR A 210 17.66 -2.80 16.22
N ALA A 211 16.94 -1.74 16.56
CA ALA A 211 15.55 -1.76 16.96
C ALA A 211 14.95 -0.37 16.88
N HIS A 212 13.67 -0.31 16.54
CA HIS A 212 12.86 0.90 16.70
C HIS A 212 11.43 0.53 17.06
N GLU A 213 10.76 1.41 17.77
CA GLU A 213 9.36 1.31 18.15
C GLU A 213 8.74 2.70 18.18
N PHE A 214 7.52 2.80 17.70
CA PHE A 214 6.70 4.01 17.82
C PHE A 214 5.35 3.65 18.40
N GLN A 215 4.96 4.36 19.44
CA GLN A 215 3.66 4.23 20.06
C GLN A 215 2.92 5.56 19.94
N CYS A 216 2.02 5.68 18.98
CA CYS A 216 1.22 6.87 18.77
C CYS A 216 0.30 7.11 19.98
N ASP A 217 0.29 8.32 20.53
CA ASP A 217 -0.53 8.73 21.66
C ASP A 217 -1.40 9.95 21.39
N GLY A 218 -1.30 10.56 20.20
CA GLY A 218 -2.08 11.75 19.87
C GLY A 218 -2.12 12.07 18.39
N TYR A 219 -3.30 12.52 17.96
CA TYR A 219 -3.58 13.06 16.64
C TYR A 219 -4.34 14.37 16.76
N LYS A 220 -4.03 15.34 15.91
CA LYS A 220 -4.73 16.62 15.83
C LYS A 220 -4.76 17.11 14.40
N LEU A 221 -5.95 17.47 13.91
CA LEU A 221 -6.14 18.11 12.62
C LEU A 221 -6.45 19.60 12.82
N GLU A 222 -5.72 20.47 12.12
CA GLU A 222 -5.90 21.93 12.15
C GLU A 222 -5.84 22.51 10.73
N GLY A 223 -7.00 22.65 10.10
CA GLY A 223 -7.10 23.06 8.70
C GLY A 223 -6.47 22.00 7.80
N GLN A 224 -5.51 22.37 6.97
CA GLN A 224 -4.79 21.47 6.08
C GLN A 224 -3.56 20.79 6.73
N TYR A 225 -3.36 20.99 8.03
CA TYR A 225 -2.23 20.40 8.77
C TYR A 225 -2.73 19.37 9.78
N SER A 226 -2.06 18.24 9.82
CA SER A 226 -2.19 17.27 10.88
C SER A 226 -0.93 17.22 11.74
N THR A 227 -1.09 16.81 12.99
CA THR A 227 0.02 16.58 13.91
C THR A 227 -0.18 15.23 14.59
N VAL A 228 0.75 14.32 14.37
CA VAL A 228 0.84 13.04 15.06
C VAL A 228 1.92 13.14 16.13
N THR A 229 1.60 12.64 17.31
CA THR A 229 2.56 12.58 18.42
C THR A 229 2.58 11.19 19.02
N GLY A 230 3.71 10.83 19.61
CA GLY A 230 3.85 9.52 20.24
C GLY A 230 5.18 9.36 20.94
N HIS A 231 5.35 8.22 21.55
CA HIS A 231 6.60 7.79 22.14
C HIS A 231 7.43 7.04 21.10
N VAL A 232 8.65 7.53 20.85
CA VAL A 232 9.62 6.89 19.96
C VAL A 232 10.79 6.38 20.78
N CYS A 233 11.11 5.10 20.60
CA CYS A 233 12.37 4.57 21.09
C CYS A 233 13.11 3.85 19.96
N TRP A 234 14.43 4.00 19.93
CA TRP A 234 15.26 3.29 18.97
C TRP A 234 16.68 3.09 19.50
N ALA A 235 17.36 2.09 18.95
CA ALA A 235 18.72 1.75 19.29
C ALA A 235 19.55 1.54 18.01
N GLY A 236 20.85 1.83 18.10
CA GLY A 236 21.78 1.67 17.00
C GLY A 236 23.22 1.63 17.46
N LEU A 237 24.13 1.36 16.53
CA LEU A 237 25.57 1.34 16.75
C LEU A 237 26.20 2.54 16.06
N ARG A 238 26.93 3.38 16.83
CA ARG A 238 27.68 4.50 16.28
C ARG A 238 28.91 4.00 15.52
N GLY A 239 29.03 4.38 14.25
CA GLY A 239 30.26 4.10 13.50
C GLY A 239 31.34 5.10 13.81
N PRO A 240 32.66 4.78 13.64
CA PRO A 240 33.22 3.45 13.39
C PRO A 240 33.51 2.67 14.70
N SER A 241 33.25 3.26 15.89
CA SER A 241 33.51 2.64 17.19
C SER A 241 32.60 1.47 17.54
N MET A 242 31.47 1.32 16.82
CA MET A 242 30.39 0.34 17.10
C MET A 242 29.85 0.45 18.54
N GLU A 243 29.92 1.63 19.12
CA GLU A 243 29.36 1.91 20.43
C GLU A 243 27.84 1.93 20.39
N ALA A 244 27.21 1.18 21.29
CA ALA A 244 25.75 1.15 21.39
C ALA A 244 25.22 2.52 21.87
N ALA A 245 24.17 2.97 21.21
CA ALA A 245 23.42 4.16 21.59
C ALA A 245 21.93 3.85 21.54
N SER A 246 21.20 4.40 22.49
CA SER A 246 19.74 4.34 22.51
C SER A 246 19.16 5.73 22.72
N HIS A 247 18.02 5.97 22.10
CA HIS A 247 17.29 7.23 22.19
C HIS A 247 15.82 6.93 22.46
N GLU A 248 15.23 7.69 23.37
CA GLU A 248 13.85 7.52 23.78
C GLU A 248 13.25 8.90 24.08
N GLY A 249 12.00 9.09 23.74
CA GLY A 249 11.28 10.32 24.06
C GLY A 249 10.10 10.59 23.13
N ARG A 250 9.58 11.81 23.18
CA ARG A 250 8.45 12.22 22.38
C ARG A 250 8.87 12.48 20.93
N GLY A 251 8.19 11.79 20.00
CA GLY A 251 8.19 12.09 18.58
C GLY A 251 7.04 13.02 18.22
N THR A 252 7.25 13.88 17.22
CA THR A 252 6.20 14.76 16.68
C THR A 252 6.38 14.86 15.18
N PHE A 253 5.31 14.57 14.44
CA PHE A 253 5.25 14.66 12.99
C PHE A 253 4.19 15.68 12.63
N LYS A 254 4.60 16.80 12.04
CA LYS A 254 3.69 17.77 11.44
C LYS A 254 3.60 17.47 9.97
N MET A 255 2.39 17.33 9.47
CA MET A 255 2.07 16.95 8.11
C MET A 255 1.12 17.95 7.48
N LYS A 256 1.02 17.90 6.17
CA LYS A 256 0.10 18.70 5.38
C LYS A 256 -0.58 17.80 4.37
N GLU A 257 -1.85 18.07 4.06
CA GLU A 257 -2.56 17.38 2.99
C GLU A 257 -1.76 17.44 1.68
N SER A 258 -1.56 16.28 1.08
CA SER A 258 -0.89 16.13 -0.20
C SER A 258 -1.85 16.44 -1.35
N PRO A 259 -1.39 17.10 -2.44
CA PRO A 259 -2.19 17.27 -3.65
C PRO A 259 -2.63 15.96 -4.30
N HIS A 260 -1.97 14.85 -3.95
CA HIS A 260 -2.19 13.51 -4.50
C HIS A 260 -3.05 12.62 -3.59
N GLY A 261 -3.57 13.17 -2.48
CA GLY A 261 -4.26 12.44 -1.41
C GLY A 261 -3.32 12.05 -0.28
N GLY A 262 -3.89 11.81 0.92
CA GLY A 262 -3.10 11.53 2.12
C GLY A 262 -2.33 12.74 2.64
N PHE A 263 -1.18 12.49 3.25
CA PHE A 263 -0.37 13.51 3.92
C PHE A 263 1.10 13.46 3.52
N ASP A 264 1.73 14.63 3.41
CA ASP A 264 3.18 14.80 3.27
C ASP A 264 3.76 15.35 4.59
N ILE A 265 4.92 14.87 5.02
CA ILE A 265 5.59 15.38 6.22
C ILE A 265 6.18 16.76 5.95
N VAL A 266 5.84 17.72 6.80
CA VAL A 266 6.43 19.06 6.81
C VAL A 266 7.60 19.13 7.81
N GLN A 267 7.45 18.46 8.95
CA GLN A 267 8.46 18.44 10.00
C GLN A 267 8.40 17.12 10.77
N ALA A 268 9.55 16.53 11.02
CA ALA A 268 9.71 15.38 11.92
C ALA A 268 10.66 15.75 13.06
N ILE A 269 10.20 15.58 14.31
CA ILE A 269 11.01 15.73 15.53
C ILE A 269 11.10 14.35 16.16
N ILE A 270 12.30 13.78 16.18
CA ILE A 270 12.55 12.42 16.66
C ILE A 270 13.72 12.46 17.62
N PRO A 271 13.67 11.81 18.79
CA PRO A 271 14.78 11.75 19.73
C PRO A 271 16.07 11.29 19.05
N GLY A 272 17.12 12.10 19.12
CA GLY A 272 18.44 11.80 18.56
C GLY A 272 18.60 12.07 17.05
N PHE A 273 17.55 12.37 16.31
CA PHE A 273 17.63 12.71 14.90
C PHE A 273 18.24 14.11 14.65
N ASP A 274 18.05 15.04 15.56
CA ASP A 274 18.55 16.42 15.52
C ASP A 274 20.07 16.56 15.75
N GLN A 275 20.73 15.51 16.25
CA GLN A 275 22.18 15.56 16.55
C GLN A 275 23.05 15.70 15.27
N GLY A 276 22.50 15.48 14.08
CA GLY A 276 23.14 15.75 12.79
C GLY A 276 23.17 17.23 12.39
N VAL A 277 22.28 18.04 12.96
CA VAL A 277 22.23 19.50 12.70
C VAL A 277 23.33 20.20 13.52
N ARG A 278 24.60 20.03 13.13
CA ARG A 278 25.65 20.84 13.67
C ARG A 278 25.35 22.29 13.36
N ARG A 279 25.23 23.13 14.40
CA ARG A 279 25.24 24.57 14.25
C ARG A 279 26.49 24.95 13.50
N SER A 280 26.37 25.16 12.18
CA SER A 280 27.38 25.93 11.46
C SER A 280 27.44 27.28 12.16
N PRO A 281 28.59 27.71 12.67
CA PRO A 281 28.70 29.08 13.20
C PRO A 281 28.36 30.02 12.05
N ILE A 282 27.34 30.83 12.23
CA ILE A 282 27.01 31.94 11.35
C ILE A 282 28.27 32.81 11.27
N PRO A 283 28.77 33.13 10.03
CA PRO A 283 29.93 33.99 9.87
C PRO A 283 29.69 35.40 10.42
#